data_96080d1afb8c4fab6a2aada3c194d68b
#
_entry.id   96080d1afb8c4fab6a2aada3c194d68b
#
_cell.length_a   1.000
_cell.length_b   1.000
_cell.length_c   1.000
_cell.angle_alpha   90.00
_cell.angle_beta   90.00
_cell.angle_gamma   90.00
#
_symmetry.space_group_name_H-M   'P 1'
#
loop_
_entity.id
_entity.type
_entity.pdbx_description
1 polymer ?
#
loop_
_entity_poly.entity_id
_entity_poly.type
_entity_poly.pdbx_seq_one_letter_code
_entity_poly.pdbx_strand_id
1 'polypeptide(L)'
;MENRQFEAMLSVAQERLAQHIPEDIAEKSGVQYSYNSFSLKTLGQTVAVRLSDCTIQPPLSKWHALTLLHYLDLADGAPLTGRTITFSQYKDGLVRGGGLDRNAELIVRRDLGILPPEELERRCRSLGAELLPSNADFCARFDFAPRYPVWLKVWFADEEFPASGRLLLDESAPHYLTIEDAVTVGSLILDQLTGAQHWTV
;
A
#
# COMPACT_ATOMS: atom_id res chain seq x y z
N MET A 1 23.14 -4.78 11.52
CA MET A 1 23.26 -4.88 10.03
C MET A 1 22.07 -4.25 9.33
N GLU A 2 20.87 -4.60 9.72
CA GLU A 2 19.60 -4.15 9.15
C GLU A 2 19.42 -2.61 9.10
N ASN A 3 19.80 -1.91 10.16
CA ASN A 3 19.68 -0.45 10.24
C ASN A 3 20.57 0.27 9.21
N ARG A 4 21.76 -0.25 8.89
CA ARG A 4 22.66 0.33 7.89
C ARG A 4 22.12 0.18 6.47
N GLN A 5 21.49 -0.94 6.18
CA GLN A 5 20.90 -1.19 4.86
C GLN A 5 19.70 -0.28 4.62
N PHE A 6 18.84 -0.13 5.63
CA PHE A 6 17.70 0.79 5.56
C PHE A 6 18.15 2.25 5.37
N GLU A 7 19.14 2.71 6.15
CA GLU A 7 19.69 4.08 6.01
C GLU A 7 20.28 4.33 4.60
N ALA A 8 20.93 3.33 4.03
CA ALA A 8 21.44 3.43 2.67
C ALA A 8 20.30 3.56 1.63
N MET A 9 19.25 2.75 1.77
CA MET A 9 18.06 2.83 0.90
C MET A 9 17.36 4.19 1.02
N LEU A 10 17.22 4.70 2.24
CA LEU A 10 16.63 6.00 2.50
C LEU A 10 17.47 7.14 1.86
N SER A 11 18.79 7.11 2.02
CA SER A 11 19.70 8.09 1.39
C SER A 11 19.55 8.10 -0.13
N VAL A 12 19.52 6.93 -0.76
CA VAL A 12 19.32 6.81 -2.21
C VAL A 12 17.97 7.38 -2.64
N ALA A 13 16.89 7.10 -1.92
CA ALA A 13 15.57 7.64 -2.23
C ALA A 13 15.53 9.16 -2.13
N GLN A 14 16.18 9.73 -1.10
CA GLN A 14 16.31 11.18 -0.91
C GLN A 14 17.11 11.84 -2.02
N GLU A 15 18.27 11.26 -2.39
CA GLU A 15 19.11 11.75 -3.47
C GLU A 15 18.40 11.77 -4.82
N ARG A 16 17.58 10.73 -5.09
CA ARG A 16 16.80 10.64 -6.33
C ARG A 16 15.68 11.67 -6.37
N LEU A 17 14.91 11.81 -5.29
CA LEU A 17 13.86 12.83 -5.20
C LEU A 17 14.40 14.25 -5.39
N ALA A 18 15.58 14.55 -4.87
CA ALA A 18 16.23 15.86 -5.02
C ALA A 18 16.63 16.21 -6.47
N GLN A 19 16.63 15.22 -7.39
CA GLN A 19 16.93 15.43 -8.81
C GLN A 19 15.71 15.78 -9.64
N HIS A 20 14.50 15.58 -9.10
CA HIS A 20 13.26 15.85 -9.80
C HIS A 20 12.75 17.28 -9.55
N ILE A 21 11.98 17.79 -10.51
CA ILE A 21 11.25 19.05 -10.35
C ILE A 21 10.02 18.77 -9.48
N PRO A 22 9.82 19.51 -8.37
CA PRO A 22 8.73 19.21 -7.43
C PRO A 22 7.32 19.27 -8.04
N GLU A 23 7.10 20.18 -8.97
CA GLU A 23 5.84 20.31 -9.69
C GLU A 23 5.55 19.09 -10.56
N ASP A 24 6.56 18.51 -11.19
CA ASP A 24 6.45 17.28 -11.99
C ASP A 24 6.11 16.07 -11.10
N ILE A 25 6.76 15.99 -9.92
CA ILE A 25 6.42 14.95 -8.92
C ILE A 25 4.94 15.09 -8.54
N ALA A 26 4.49 16.30 -8.22
CA ALA A 26 3.12 16.55 -7.80
C ALA A 26 2.11 16.17 -8.88
N GLU A 27 2.35 16.54 -10.13
CA GLU A 27 1.49 16.22 -11.26
C GLU A 27 1.41 14.70 -11.48
N LYS A 28 2.56 14.02 -11.53
CA LYS A 28 2.64 12.57 -11.81
C LYS A 28 2.09 11.72 -10.68
N SER A 29 2.40 12.07 -9.43
CA SER A 29 1.95 11.32 -8.25
C SER A 29 0.54 11.69 -7.77
N GLY A 30 0.01 12.84 -8.20
CA GLY A 30 -1.29 13.34 -7.76
C GLY A 30 -1.28 13.93 -6.35
N VAL A 31 -0.12 14.26 -5.80
CA VAL A 31 0.01 14.91 -4.50
C VAL A 31 -0.08 16.42 -4.63
N GLN A 32 -0.39 17.10 -3.53
CA GLN A 32 -0.36 18.56 -3.50
C GLN A 32 1.06 19.05 -3.15
N TYR A 33 1.56 20.03 -3.89
CA TYR A 33 2.83 20.68 -3.60
C TYR A 33 2.63 22.12 -3.19
N SER A 34 3.13 22.48 -2.03
CA SER A 34 3.13 23.87 -1.53
C SER A 34 4.17 24.05 -0.43
N TYR A 35 4.70 25.27 -0.29
CA TYR A 35 5.64 25.63 0.77
C TYR A 35 6.81 24.63 0.94
N ASN A 36 7.40 24.19 -0.16
CA ASN A 36 8.52 23.24 -0.20
C ASN A 36 8.18 21.88 0.46
N SER A 37 6.92 21.46 0.38
CA SER A 37 6.44 20.19 0.93
C SER A 37 5.36 19.57 0.05
N PHE A 38 5.36 18.24 -0.02
CA PHE A 38 4.25 17.47 -0.57
C PHE A 38 3.24 17.14 0.54
N SER A 39 1.95 17.31 0.26
CA SER A 39 0.88 16.87 1.14
C SER A 39 0.07 15.79 0.45
N LEU A 40 -0.16 14.67 1.13
CA LEU A 40 -0.93 13.56 0.61
C LEU A 40 -1.59 12.75 1.71
N LYS A 41 -2.61 11.98 1.31
CA LYS A 41 -3.25 11.01 2.19
C LYS A 41 -2.67 9.62 1.93
N THR A 42 -2.34 8.89 3.00
CA THR A 42 -1.83 7.53 2.96
C THR A 42 -2.44 6.69 4.09
N LEU A 43 -3.11 5.59 3.75
CA LEU A 43 -3.78 4.69 4.70
C LEU A 43 -4.55 5.44 5.80
N GLY A 44 -5.40 6.39 5.39
CA GLY A 44 -6.24 7.18 6.29
C GLY A 44 -5.58 8.37 6.97
N GLN A 45 -4.26 8.51 6.92
CA GLN A 45 -3.52 9.62 7.51
C GLN A 45 -3.16 10.66 6.46
N THR A 46 -3.26 11.93 6.80
CA THR A 46 -2.69 13.02 5.97
C THR A 46 -1.29 13.31 6.48
N VAL A 47 -0.31 13.27 5.58
CA VAL A 47 1.10 13.54 5.89
C VAL A 47 1.66 14.64 5.01
N ALA A 48 2.68 15.31 5.52
CA ALA A 48 3.51 16.25 4.77
C ALA A 48 4.93 15.69 4.64
N VAL A 49 5.47 15.68 3.42
CA VAL A 49 6.85 15.29 3.12
C VAL A 49 7.62 16.56 2.79
N ARG A 50 8.55 16.96 3.62
CA ARG A 50 9.40 18.14 3.40
C ARG A 50 10.48 17.83 2.36
N LEU A 51 10.63 18.68 1.35
CA LEU A 51 11.57 18.44 0.25
C LEU A 51 13.03 18.52 0.66
N SER A 52 13.38 19.38 1.62
CA SER A 52 14.79 19.64 1.97
C SER A 52 15.52 18.45 2.60
N ASP A 53 14.80 17.57 3.29
CA ASP A 53 15.35 16.47 4.07
C ASP A 53 14.47 15.21 4.04
N CYS A 54 13.39 15.22 3.25
CA CYS A 54 12.37 14.16 3.15
C CYS A 54 11.75 13.76 4.49
N THR A 55 11.77 14.67 5.48
CA THR A 55 11.08 14.44 6.77
C THR A 55 9.58 14.33 6.55
N ILE A 56 8.96 13.29 7.11
CA ILE A 56 7.52 13.04 7.03
C ILE A 56 6.86 13.39 8.37
N GLN A 57 5.78 14.20 8.33
CA GLN A 57 5.00 14.61 9.49
C GLN A 57 3.50 14.41 9.26
N PRO A 58 2.77 13.75 10.18
CA PRO A 58 3.28 13.00 11.34
C PRO A 58 4.16 11.82 10.94
N PRO A 59 5.03 11.32 11.84
CA PRO A 59 5.97 10.26 11.49
C PRO A 59 5.25 8.95 11.16
N LEU A 60 5.75 8.26 10.13
CA LEU A 60 5.30 6.94 9.71
C LEU A 60 6.29 5.86 10.18
N SER A 61 5.89 4.58 10.11
CA SER A 61 6.84 3.48 10.25
C SER A 61 7.92 3.54 9.16
N LYS A 62 9.09 2.99 9.43
CA LYS A 62 10.25 3.06 8.51
C LYS A 62 9.92 2.62 7.09
N TRP A 63 9.32 1.44 6.94
CA TRP A 63 8.98 0.88 5.64
C TRP A 63 7.86 1.66 4.95
N HIS A 64 6.87 2.16 5.68
CA HIS A 64 5.82 3.00 5.13
C HIS A 64 6.42 4.31 4.57
N ALA A 65 7.30 4.96 5.35
CA ALA A 65 7.98 6.18 4.95
C ALA A 65 8.83 5.98 3.68
N LEU A 66 9.66 4.93 3.65
CA LEU A 66 10.51 4.62 2.50
C LEU A 66 9.69 4.34 1.24
N THR A 67 8.66 3.50 1.34
CA THR A 67 7.79 3.16 0.21
C THR A 67 7.04 4.40 -0.30
N LEU A 68 6.69 5.33 0.59
CA LEU A 68 6.07 6.59 0.18
C LEU A 68 7.05 7.51 -0.58
N LEU A 69 8.33 7.53 -0.20
CA LEU A 69 9.36 8.25 -0.97
C LEU A 69 9.59 7.60 -2.33
N HIS A 70 9.60 6.27 -2.42
CA HIS A 70 9.67 5.55 -3.69
C HIS A 70 8.46 5.86 -4.59
N TYR A 71 7.26 5.97 -4.03
CA TYR A 71 6.07 6.38 -4.77
C TYR A 71 6.24 7.77 -5.39
N LEU A 72 6.77 8.73 -4.64
CA LEU A 72 7.03 10.09 -5.16
C LEU A 72 8.11 10.11 -6.25
N ASP A 73 9.13 9.25 -6.13
CA ASP A 73 10.24 9.16 -7.09
C ASP A 73 9.84 8.45 -8.39
N LEU A 74 9.04 7.38 -8.29
CA LEU A 74 8.77 6.48 -9.41
C LEU A 74 7.48 6.81 -10.19
N ALA A 75 6.59 7.62 -9.62
CA ALA A 75 5.32 7.96 -10.26
C ALA A 75 5.53 8.58 -11.65
N ASP A 76 4.98 7.97 -12.69
CA ASP A 76 5.07 8.46 -14.07
C ASP A 76 3.81 9.16 -14.59
N GLY A 77 2.74 9.17 -13.79
CA GLY A 77 1.48 9.84 -14.12
C GLY A 77 0.46 8.98 -14.86
N ALA A 78 0.70 7.68 -15.02
CA ALA A 78 -0.25 6.77 -15.66
C ALA A 78 -1.66 6.85 -15.01
N PRO A 79 -2.74 6.91 -15.78
CA PRO A 79 -4.09 6.93 -15.22
C PRO A 79 -4.43 5.56 -14.60
N LEU A 80 -5.27 5.57 -13.56
CA LEU A 80 -5.87 4.35 -13.04
C LEU A 80 -6.71 3.68 -14.12
N THR A 81 -6.56 2.37 -14.28
CA THR A 81 -7.29 1.59 -15.30
C THR A 81 -8.66 1.13 -14.83
N GLY A 82 -8.87 1.05 -13.50
CA GLY A 82 -10.05 0.46 -12.89
C GLY A 82 -10.09 -1.08 -12.99
N ARG A 83 -9.07 -1.71 -13.57
CA ARG A 83 -8.93 -3.17 -13.64
C ARG A 83 -8.02 -3.65 -12.52
N THR A 84 -8.47 -4.66 -11.80
CA THR A 84 -7.69 -5.20 -10.69
C THR A 84 -6.85 -6.39 -11.10
N ILE A 85 -5.61 -6.47 -10.58
CA ILE A 85 -4.66 -7.57 -10.73
C ILE A 85 -4.24 -8.10 -9.35
N THR A 86 -3.80 -9.34 -9.28
CA THR A 86 -3.11 -9.90 -8.11
C THR A 86 -1.65 -9.46 -8.10
N PHE A 87 -0.98 -9.63 -6.97
CA PHE A 87 0.46 -9.31 -6.87
C PHE A 87 1.32 -10.25 -7.73
N SER A 88 0.90 -11.49 -7.95
CA SER A 88 1.59 -12.42 -8.88
C SER A 88 1.48 -12.00 -10.35
N GLN A 89 0.45 -11.23 -10.71
CA GLN A 89 0.27 -10.67 -12.06
C GLN A 89 1.02 -9.35 -12.28
N TYR A 90 1.60 -8.79 -11.21
CA TYR A 90 2.46 -7.62 -11.32
C TYR A 90 3.66 -7.90 -12.23
N LYS A 91 4.19 -6.88 -12.89
CA LYS A 91 5.45 -7.02 -13.64
C LYS A 91 6.52 -7.58 -12.71
N ASP A 92 7.16 -8.66 -13.10
CA ASP A 92 8.16 -9.42 -12.32
C ASP A 92 7.63 -10.00 -10.98
N GLY A 93 6.28 -10.04 -10.82
CA GLY A 93 5.60 -10.41 -9.58
C GLY A 93 5.45 -11.91 -9.30
N LEU A 94 5.81 -12.80 -10.24
CA LEU A 94 5.50 -14.23 -10.13
C LEU A 94 5.98 -14.87 -8.82
N VAL A 95 7.19 -14.55 -8.36
CA VAL A 95 7.77 -15.13 -7.14
C VAL A 95 7.40 -14.29 -5.91
N ARG A 96 7.77 -13.01 -5.89
CA ARG A 96 7.54 -12.10 -4.75
C ARG A 96 6.06 -11.83 -4.52
N GLY A 97 5.35 -11.43 -5.55
CA GLY A 97 3.92 -11.16 -5.49
C GLY A 97 3.11 -12.42 -5.20
N GLY A 98 3.45 -13.55 -5.81
CA GLY A 98 2.81 -14.84 -5.52
C GLY A 98 3.04 -15.32 -4.08
N GLY A 99 4.15 -14.91 -3.46
CA GLY A 99 4.39 -15.10 -2.02
C GLY A 99 3.39 -14.32 -1.18
N LEU A 100 3.19 -13.03 -1.51
CA LEU A 100 2.22 -12.19 -0.81
C LEU A 100 0.79 -12.67 -1.02
N ASP A 101 0.40 -13.04 -2.26
CA ASP A 101 -0.94 -13.53 -2.55
C ASP A 101 -1.31 -14.72 -1.65
N ARG A 102 -0.41 -15.72 -1.54
CA ARG A 102 -0.61 -16.89 -0.67
C ARG A 102 -0.68 -16.53 0.81
N ASN A 103 0.18 -15.61 1.24
CA ASN A 103 0.19 -15.19 2.63
C ASN A 103 -1.07 -14.36 2.99
N ALA A 104 -1.50 -13.49 2.10
CA ALA A 104 -2.74 -12.72 2.26
C ALA A 104 -3.95 -13.67 2.40
N GLU A 105 -4.02 -14.72 1.58
CA GLU A 105 -5.07 -15.74 1.69
C GLU A 105 -5.03 -16.45 3.05
N LEU A 106 -3.85 -16.84 3.53
CA LEU A 106 -3.68 -17.46 4.85
C LEU A 106 -4.09 -16.52 6.00
N ILE A 107 -3.71 -15.24 5.94
CA ILE A 107 -4.07 -14.23 6.94
C ILE A 107 -5.58 -14.00 6.93
N VAL A 108 -6.19 -13.86 5.75
CA VAL A 108 -7.64 -13.72 5.67
C VAL A 108 -8.32 -14.95 6.27
N ARG A 109 -7.92 -16.14 5.89
CA ARG A 109 -8.51 -17.38 6.39
C ARG A 109 -8.41 -17.53 7.90
N ARG A 110 -7.28 -17.16 8.49
CA ARG A 110 -6.98 -17.41 9.91
C ARG A 110 -7.42 -16.25 10.82
N ASP A 111 -7.26 -15.01 10.35
CA ASP A 111 -7.32 -13.83 11.23
C ASP A 111 -8.46 -12.86 10.85
N LEU A 112 -8.64 -12.55 9.56
CA LEU A 112 -9.59 -11.52 9.14
C LEU A 112 -10.98 -12.09 8.83
N GLY A 113 -11.06 -13.20 8.14
CA GLY A 113 -12.32 -13.81 7.70
C GLY A 113 -13.09 -14.54 8.80
N ILE A 114 -12.52 -14.64 10.01
CA ILE A 114 -13.20 -15.15 11.21
C ILE A 114 -13.75 -14.02 12.10
N LEU A 115 -13.40 -12.77 11.78
CA LEU A 115 -13.94 -11.62 12.51
C LEU A 115 -15.43 -11.40 12.17
N PRO A 116 -16.21 -10.87 13.12
CA PRO A 116 -17.51 -10.32 12.78
C PRO A 116 -17.34 -9.26 11.66
N PRO A 117 -18.25 -9.21 10.67
CA PRO A 117 -18.15 -8.24 9.56
C PRO A 117 -17.99 -6.79 10.02
N GLU A 118 -18.68 -6.40 11.09
CA GLU A 118 -18.62 -5.04 11.65
C GLU A 118 -17.22 -4.72 12.25
N GLU A 119 -16.55 -5.73 12.80
CA GLU A 119 -15.21 -5.56 13.35
C GLU A 119 -14.19 -5.42 12.21
N LEU A 120 -14.31 -6.21 11.15
CA LEU A 120 -13.47 -6.06 9.95
C LEU A 120 -13.69 -4.68 9.30
N GLU A 121 -14.96 -4.26 9.17
CA GLU A 121 -15.30 -2.93 8.68
C GLU A 121 -14.65 -1.83 9.52
N ARG A 122 -14.78 -1.90 10.84
CA ARG A 122 -14.19 -0.92 11.77
C ARG A 122 -12.68 -0.82 11.57
N ARG A 123 -11.97 -1.94 11.46
CA ARG A 123 -10.52 -1.97 11.20
C ARG A 123 -10.18 -1.36 9.84
N CYS A 124 -10.90 -1.73 8.79
CA CYS A 124 -10.67 -1.15 7.47
C CYS A 124 -10.89 0.37 7.45
N ARG A 125 -11.98 0.84 8.07
CA ARG A 125 -12.29 2.27 8.15
C ARG A 125 -11.25 3.05 8.98
N SER A 126 -10.64 2.45 10.00
CA SER A 126 -9.56 3.10 10.76
C SER A 126 -8.30 3.36 9.92
N LEU A 127 -8.12 2.61 8.82
CA LEU A 127 -7.10 2.84 7.80
C LEU A 127 -7.60 3.70 6.63
N GLY A 128 -8.73 4.35 6.78
CA GLY A 128 -9.32 5.23 5.78
C GLY A 128 -9.93 4.50 4.58
N ALA A 129 -10.21 3.21 4.70
CA ALA A 129 -10.77 2.45 3.60
C ALA A 129 -12.22 2.85 3.29
N GLU A 130 -12.55 2.80 2.02
CA GLU A 130 -13.89 2.88 1.48
C GLU A 130 -14.44 1.47 1.27
N LEU A 131 -15.67 1.20 1.74
CA LEU A 131 -16.35 -0.06 1.47
C LEU A 131 -17.06 0.02 0.12
N LEU A 132 -16.88 -1.01 -0.70
CA LEU A 132 -17.41 -1.05 -2.06
C LEU A 132 -18.28 -2.29 -2.29
N PRO A 133 -19.35 -2.18 -3.07
CA PRO A 133 -20.07 -3.36 -3.55
C PRO A 133 -19.15 -4.20 -4.45
N SER A 134 -19.19 -5.51 -4.31
CA SER A 134 -18.40 -6.43 -5.12
C SER A 134 -19.06 -7.81 -5.21
N ASN A 135 -18.40 -8.73 -5.88
CA ASN A 135 -18.78 -10.15 -5.90
C ASN A 135 -18.29 -10.94 -4.68
N ALA A 136 -17.58 -10.29 -3.74
CA ALA A 136 -17.21 -10.86 -2.44
C ALA A 136 -18.22 -10.42 -1.37
N ASP A 137 -18.25 -11.11 -0.23
CA ASP A 137 -19.12 -10.75 0.89
C ASP A 137 -18.69 -9.41 1.52
N PHE A 138 -17.39 -9.11 1.44
CA PHE A 138 -16.79 -7.88 1.93
C PHE A 138 -15.75 -7.37 0.94
N CYS A 139 -15.77 -6.05 0.66
CA CYS A 139 -14.77 -5.40 -0.16
C CYS A 139 -14.42 -4.03 0.40
N ALA A 140 -13.14 -3.81 0.67
CA ALA A 140 -12.59 -2.53 1.12
C ALA A 140 -11.49 -2.05 0.19
N ARG A 141 -11.52 -0.75 -0.18
CA ARG A 141 -10.46 -0.07 -0.93
C ARG A 141 -9.67 0.82 0.01
N PHE A 142 -8.38 0.62 0.03
CA PHE A 142 -7.39 1.46 0.73
C PHE A 142 -6.65 2.30 -0.29
N ASP A 143 -6.42 3.57 0.00
CA ASP A 143 -5.52 4.39 -0.80
C ASP A 143 -4.18 4.48 -0.04
N PHE A 144 -3.16 3.74 -0.53
CA PHE A 144 -1.79 3.88 -0.04
C PHE A 144 -1.23 5.25 -0.40
N ALA A 145 -1.55 5.73 -1.60
CA ALA A 145 -1.22 7.06 -2.10
C ALA A 145 -2.30 7.47 -3.12
N PRO A 146 -2.35 8.73 -3.60
CA PRO A 146 -3.44 9.23 -4.44
C PRO A 146 -3.74 8.41 -5.70
N ARG A 147 -2.73 7.76 -6.27
CA ARG A 147 -2.87 6.90 -7.46
C ARG A 147 -2.45 5.45 -7.20
N TYR A 148 -2.51 5.02 -5.95
CA TYR A 148 -2.14 3.65 -5.56
C TYR A 148 -3.21 3.01 -4.67
N PRO A 149 -4.38 2.66 -5.25
CA PRO A 149 -5.42 1.95 -4.53
C PRO A 149 -5.10 0.46 -4.38
N VAL A 150 -5.50 -0.11 -3.24
CA VAL A 150 -5.39 -1.54 -2.92
C VAL A 150 -6.75 -2.03 -2.44
N TRP A 151 -7.23 -3.15 -2.97
CA TRP A 151 -8.49 -3.74 -2.55
C TRP A 151 -8.26 -4.98 -1.71
N LEU A 152 -8.99 -5.09 -0.62
CA LEU A 152 -9.17 -6.34 0.14
C LEU A 152 -10.55 -6.89 -0.18
N LYS A 153 -10.61 -8.10 -0.72
CA LYS A 153 -11.85 -8.87 -0.87
C LYS A 153 -11.84 -10.05 0.08
N VAL A 154 -12.95 -10.26 0.78
CA VAL A 154 -13.12 -11.36 1.73
C VAL A 154 -14.43 -12.08 1.43
N TRP A 155 -14.38 -13.40 1.39
CA TRP A 155 -15.50 -14.31 1.47
C TRP A 155 -15.44 -14.94 2.85
N PHE A 156 -16.48 -14.74 3.64
CA PHE A 156 -16.53 -15.28 4.99
C PHE A 156 -16.73 -16.79 4.98
N ALA A 157 -16.34 -17.45 6.07
CA ALA A 157 -16.58 -18.88 6.22
C ALA A 157 -18.09 -19.17 6.30
N ASP A 158 -18.53 -20.24 5.66
CA ASP A 158 -19.85 -20.82 5.78
C ASP A 158 -19.76 -22.31 6.22
N GLU A 159 -20.87 -23.03 6.15
CA GLU A 159 -20.95 -24.45 6.56
C GLU A 159 -20.10 -25.39 5.66
N GLU A 160 -19.83 -24.99 4.40
CA GLU A 160 -19.15 -25.80 3.40
C GLU A 160 -17.71 -25.36 3.15
N PHE A 161 -17.43 -24.06 3.26
CA PHE A 161 -16.14 -23.49 2.86
C PHE A 161 -15.51 -22.62 3.96
N PRO A 162 -14.18 -22.74 4.17
CA PRO A 162 -13.47 -21.81 5.05
C PRO A 162 -13.42 -20.42 4.42
N ALA A 163 -13.20 -19.40 5.26
CA ALA A 163 -12.98 -18.05 4.79
C ALA A 163 -11.80 -17.99 3.77
N SER A 164 -11.95 -17.14 2.78
CA SER A 164 -10.92 -16.86 1.78
C SER A 164 -10.88 -15.37 1.45
N GLY A 165 -9.79 -14.91 0.85
CA GLY A 165 -9.71 -13.53 0.43
C GLY A 165 -8.44 -13.20 -0.33
N ARG A 166 -8.41 -11.97 -0.87
CA ARG A 166 -7.32 -11.51 -1.73
C ARG A 166 -7.07 -10.03 -1.52
N LEU A 167 -5.79 -9.64 -1.61
CA LEU A 167 -5.41 -8.28 -1.91
C LEU A 167 -5.25 -8.12 -3.42
N LEU A 168 -5.70 -6.99 -3.94
CA LEU A 168 -5.64 -6.67 -5.37
C LEU A 168 -5.12 -5.25 -5.55
N LEU A 169 -4.47 -5.00 -6.69
CA LEU A 169 -3.96 -3.71 -7.11
C LEU A 169 -4.66 -3.25 -8.39
N ASP A 170 -4.61 -1.95 -8.70
CA ASP A 170 -4.92 -1.49 -10.06
C ASP A 170 -3.82 -1.95 -11.02
N GLU A 171 -4.19 -2.28 -12.25
CA GLU A 171 -3.25 -2.71 -13.29
C GLU A 171 -2.17 -1.66 -13.59
N SER A 172 -2.44 -0.37 -13.27
CA SER A 172 -1.46 0.71 -13.39
C SER A 172 -0.41 0.74 -12.26
N ALA A 173 -0.54 -0.08 -11.21
CA ALA A 173 0.36 -0.06 -10.06
C ALA A 173 1.87 -0.13 -10.41
N PRO A 174 2.33 -0.86 -11.48
CA PRO A 174 3.74 -0.87 -11.88
C PRO A 174 4.30 0.48 -12.38
N HIS A 175 3.44 1.46 -12.62
CA HIS A 175 3.83 2.82 -12.98
C HIS A 175 4.17 3.70 -11.78
N TYR A 176 3.99 3.18 -10.57
CA TYR A 176 4.14 3.94 -9.32
C TYR A 176 5.12 3.32 -8.34
N LEU A 177 5.22 2.00 -8.30
CA LEU A 177 6.08 1.28 -7.35
C LEU A 177 6.73 0.06 -8.02
N THR A 178 7.78 -0.46 -7.42
CA THR A 178 8.35 -1.77 -7.77
C THR A 178 7.51 -2.91 -7.17
N ILE A 179 7.76 -4.16 -7.57
CA ILE A 179 7.09 -5.31 -6.93
C ILE A 179 7.47 -5.44 -5.45
N GLU A 180 8.68 -5.12 -5.05
CA GLU A 180 9.13 -5.14 -3.66
C GLU A 180 8.36 -4.11 -2.82
N ASP A 181 8.18 -2.90 -3.35
CA ASP A 181 7.39 -1.85 -2.71
C ASP A 181 5.90 -2.23 -2.64
N ALA A 182 5.36 -2.80 -3.71
CA ALA A 182 3.98 -3.29 -3.76
C ALA A 182 3.73 -4.34 -2.67
N VAL A 183 4.64 -5.32 -2.52
CA VAL A 183 4.60 -6.33 -1.44
C VAL A 183 4.67 -5.67 -0.07
N THR A 184 5.50 -4.64 0.10
CA THR A 184 5.57 -3.86 1.34
C THR A 184 4.24 -3.17 1.64
N VAL A 185 3.59 -2.55 0.66
CA VAL A 185 2.25 -1.93 0.82
C VAL A 185 1.22 -2.95 1.27
N GLY A 186 1.16 -4.12 0.60
CA GLY A 186 0.25 -5.19 0.96
C GLY A 186 0.47 -5.69 2.39
N SER A 187 1.73 -5.87 2.78
CA SER A 187 2.12 -6.28 4.13
C SER A 187 1.74 -5.25 5.19
N LEU A 188 1.99 -3.96 4.93
CA LEU A 188 1.60 -2.87 5.83
C LEU A 188 0.09 -2.86 6.10
N ILE A 189 -0.73 -3.08 5.08
CA ILE A 189 -2.19 -3.15 5.24
C ILE A 189 -2.59 -4.35 6.10
N LEU A 190 -2.06 -5.54 5.80
CA LEU A 190 -2.37 -6.76 6.55
C LEU A 190 -1.92 -6.67 8.01
N ASP A 191 -0.72 -6.17 8.28
CA ASP A 191 -0.18 -5.99 9.63
C ASP A 191 -1.05 -5.03 10.45
N GLN A 192 -1.47 -3.91 9.86
CA GLN A 192 -2.33 -2.96 10.55
C GLN A 192 -3.74 -3.51 10.80
N LEU A 193 -4.30 -4.30 9.87
CA LEU A 193 -5.61 -4.91 10.04
C LEU A 193 -5.61 -6.01 11.11
N THR A 194 -4.53 -6.76 11.24
CA THR A 194 -4.43 -7.86 12.22
C THR A 194 -3.87 -7.41 13.56
N GLY A 195 -3.17 -6.28 13.61
CA GLY A 195 -2.43 -5.83 14.80
C GLY A 195 -1.17 -6.66 15.07
N ALA A 196 -0.75 -7.49 14.11
CA ALA A 196 0.42 -8.35 14.21
C ALA A 196 1.42 -7.99 13.11
N GLN A 197 2.71 -8.14 13.38
CA GLN A 197 3.74 -8.07 12.34
C GLN A 197 3.90 -9.46 11.72
N HIS A 198 3.34 -9.65 10.53
CA HIS A 198 3.43 -10.91 9.79
C HIS A 198 4.69 -11.00 8.92
N TRP A 199 5.42 -9.90 8.77
CA TRP A 199 6.66 -9.82 7.99
C TRP A 199 7.79 -9.25 8.83
N THR A 200 8.79 -10.08 9.08
CA THR A 200 10.16 -9.64 9.38
C THR A 200 10.91 -9.63 8.04
N VAL A 201 11.25 -8.45 7.56
CA VAL A 201 12.16 -8.27 6.43
C VAL A 201 13.59 -8.44 6.91
#